data_24ee041ccd3563e1e31e79f9047b2f63
#
_entry.id   24ee041ccd3563e1e31e79f9047b2f63
#
_cell.length_a   1.000
_cell.length_b   1.000
_cell.length_c   1.000
_cell.angle_alpha   90.00
_cell.angle_beta   90.00
_cell.angle_gamma   90.00
#
_symmetry.space_group_name_H-M   'P 1'
#
loop_
_entity.id
_entity.type
_entity.pdbx_description
1 polymer ?
#
loop_
_entity_poly.entity_id
_entity_poly.type
_entity_poly.pdbx_seq_one_letter_code
_entity_poly.pdbx_strand_id
1 'polypeptide(L)'
;LNVGDAKEVQPFLKELSGYINSAGTEGSPTVFQLKKDLQPAARKLLRDSLSQYKRILVCVTEHRLAPYQPFFAEFTHDVPVVYLLFIPGKQMLQIRRAVSAADAVVLAHSSIDDVQCRTAKILYGDATADGRLSASISNLFATGTGQVITPKTPLHFVPDEYGVNSRLLTRIDEIAKEGIKEGAYPGCQIVILKDGKEMYNKAFGTHTWPGASANRLSASVIPGATLPVSPTDVYDLASLTKTTATLLAVMKLYDKGRLNLTDRVSDYLPWLQDTDK
;
A
#
# COMPACT_ATOMS: atom_id res chain seq x y z
N LEU A 1 -15.20 -1.81 16.19
CA LEU A 1 -14.52 -1.67 17.50
C LEU A 1 -13.16 -0.99 17.27
N ASN A 2 -12.92 0.17 17.87
CA ASN A 2 -11.65 0.86 17.82
C ASN A 2 -10.79 0.57 19.06
N VAL A 3 -9.50 0.29 18.82
CA VAL A 3 -8.49 -0.01 19.85
C VAL A 3 -7.31 0.94 19.64
N GLY A 4 -7.31 2.04 20.34
CA GLY A 4 -6.36 3.15 20.19
C GLY A 4 -7.05 4.51 20.33
N ASP A 5 -6.41 5.59 19.88
CA ASP A 5 -7.05 6.91 19.87
C ASP A 5 -8.17 6.95 18.82
N ALA A 6 -9.33 7.47 19.20
CA ALA A 6 -10.46 7.64 18.29
C ALA A 6 -10.17 8.58 17.12
N LYS A 7 -9.23 9.51 17.30
CA LYS A 7 -8.80 10.44 16.24
C LYS A 7 -7.94 9.75 15.18
N GLU A 8 -7.14 8.78 15.59
CA GLU A 8 -6.23 8.07 14.68
C GLU A 8 -6.93 7.21 13.64
N VAL A 9 -8.17 6.80 13.87
CA VAL A 9 -8.94 5.94 12.95
C VAL A 9 -9.89 6.73 12.03
N GLN A 10 -9.92 8.06 12.17
CA GLN A 10 -10.86 8.91 11.42
C GLN A 10 -10.70 8.85 9.90
N PRO A 11 -9.49 8.80 9.31
CA PRO A 11 -9.34 8.68 7.86
C PRO A 11 -9.99 7.40 7.32
N PHE A 12 -9.81 6.28 8.01
CA PHE A 12 -10.46 5.01 7.67
C PHE A 12 -12.00 5.10 7.76
N LEU A 13 -12.52 5.65 8.86
CA LEU A 13 -13.97 5.77 9.09
C LEU A 13 -14.65 6.69 8.08
N LYS A 14 -13.99 7.78 7.72
CA LYS A 14 -14.50 8.73 6.70
C LYS A 14 -14.61 8.05 5.33
N GLU A 15 -13.57 7.35 4.90
CA GLU A 15 -13.57 6.63 3.63
C GLU A 15 -14.60 5.49 3.64
N LEU A 16 -14.67 4.73 4.74
CA LEU A 16 -15.66 3.66 4.93
C LEU A 16 -17.10 4.19 4.83
N SER A 17 -17.40 5.33 5.47
CA SER A 17 -18.73 5.94 5.44
C SER A 17 -19.14 6.36 4.02
N GLY A 18 -18.19 6.81 3.20
CA GLY A 18 -18.41 7.12 1.79
C GLY A 18 -18.95 5.91 1.02
N TYR A 19 -18.39 4.73 1.24
CA TYR A 19 -18.84 3.49 0.62
C TYR A 19 -20.21 3.02 1.09
N ILE A 20 -20.49 3.13 2.39
CA ILE A 20 -21.79 2.74 2.97
C ILE A 20 -22.91 3.61 2.37
N ASN A 21 -22.68 4.92 2.28
CA ASN A 21 -23.67 5.87 1.75
C ASN A 21 -23.90 5.67 0.24
N SER A 22 -22.86 5.38 -0.54
CA SER A 22 -22.99 5.14 -1.99
C SER A 22 -23.68 3.81 -2.32
N ALA A 23 -23.65 2.84 -1.41
CA ALA A 23 -24.34 1.56 -1.57
C ALA A 23 -25.86 1.62 -1.29
N GLY A 24 -26.43 2.81 -1.01
CA GLY A 24 -27.85 2.98 -0.72
C GLY A 24 -28.29 2.40 0.63
N THR A 25 -27.34 2.01 1.47
CA THR A 25 -27.59 1.61 2.86
C THR A 25 -27.56 2.86 3.72
N GLU A 26 -28.71 3.34 4.14
CA GLU A 26 -28.75 4.40 5.16
C GLU A 26 -28.10 3.90 6.45
N GLY A 27 -26.98 4.50 6.83
CA GLY A 27 -26.33 4.25 8.12
C GLY A 27 -24.82 4.47 8.08
N SER A 28 -24.35 5.21 9.07
CA SER A 28 -22.92 5.26 9.39
C SER A 28 -22.53 4.04 10.23
N PRO A 29 -21.28 3.55 10.16
CA PRO A 29 -20.85 2.46 11.02
C PRO A 29 -20.92 2.88 12.48
N THR A 30 -21.51 2.03 13.32
CA THR A 30 -21.51 2.28 14.77
C THR A 30 -20.10 2.02 15.30
N VAL A 31 -19.52 3.01 15.97
CA VAL A 31 -18.16 2.93 16.49
C VAL A 31 -18.18 2.69 18.00
N PHE A 32 -17.60 1.58 18.42
CA PHE A 32 -17.36 1.29 19.84
C PHE A 32 -15.89 1.52 20.15
N GLN A 33 -15.61 2.21 21.24
CA GLN A 33 -14.25 2.46 21.72
C GLN A 33 -13.89 1.49 22.84
N LEU A 34 -12.88 0.62 22.61
CA LEU A 34 -12.34 -0.21 23.68
C LEU A 34 -11.39 0.65 24.54
N LYS A 35 -11.73 0.79 25.82
CA LYS A 35 -10.91 1.51 26.80
C LYS A 35 -9.86 0.58 27.41
N LYS A 36 -8.73 1.15 27.83
CA LYS A 36 -7.67 0.44 28.57
C LYS A 36 -8.24 -0.07 29.90
N ASP A 37 -7.77 -1.24 30.34
CA ASP A 37 -8.07 -1.84 31.63
C ASP A 37 -9.58 -1.87 31.99
N LEU A 38 -10.40 -2.18 30.98
CA LEU A 38 -11.86 -2.21 31.13
C LEU A 38 -12.28 -3.25 32.17
N GLN A 39 -13.13 -2.85 33.10
CA GLN A 39 -13.64 -3.73 34.17
C GLN A 39 -14.49 -4.90 33.63
N PRO A 40 -14.55 -6.06 34.31
CA PRO A 40 -15.24 -7.26 33.81
C PRO A 40 -16.68 -7.02 33.37
N ALA A 41 -17.45 -6.29 34.17
CA ALA A 41 -18.84 -5.97 33.84
C ALA A 41 -18.97 -5.14 32.56
N ALA A 42 -18.09 -4.14 32.38
CA ALA A 42 -18.07 -3.31 31.17
C ALA A 42 -17.58 -4.09 29.95
N ARG A 43 -16.64 -5.05 30.11
CA ARG A 43 -16.22 -5.95 29.03
C ARG A 43 -17.40 -6.82 28.56
N LYS A 44 -18.15 -7.37 29.48
CA LYS A 44 -19.35 -8.15 29.15
C LYS A 44 -20.38 -7.33 28.39
N LEU A 45 -20.71 -6.14 28.89
CA LEU A 45 -21.66 -5.23 28.21
C LEU A 45 -21.23 -4.87 26.81
N LEU A 46 -19.92 -4.60 26.58
CA LEU A 46 -19.39 -4.30 25.27
C LEU A 46 -19.51 -5.52 24.33
N ARG A 47 -19.19 -6.74 24.79
CA ARG A 47 -19.37 -7.95 23.99
C ARG A 47 -20.83 -8.20 23.63
N ASP A 48 -21.74 -8.05 24.59
CA ASP A 48 -23.18 -8.21 24.38
C ASP A 48 -23.71 -7.18 23.36
N SER A 49 -23.16 -5.96 23.39
CA SER A 49 -23.47 -4.92 22.38
C SER A 49 -22.93 -5.28 21.00
N LEU A 50 -21.71 -5.81 20.91
CA LEU A 50 -21.08 -6.18 19.64
C LEU A 50 -21.77 -7.38 18.99
N SER A 51 -22.30 -8.34 19.77
CA SER A 51 -22.98 -9.53 19.25
C SER A 51 -24.27 -9.22 18.48
N GLN A 52 -24.82 -8.02 18.62
CA GLN A 52 -26.01 -7.58 17.89
C GLN A 52 -25.72 -7.21 16.42
N TYR A 53 -24.46 -7.11 16.04
CA TYR A 53 -24.05 -6.74 14.69
C TYR A 53 -23.73 -7.96 13.83
N LYS A 54 -24.06 -7.90 12.55
CA LYS A 54 -23.81 -8.98 11.59
C LYS A 54 -22.34 -9.14 11.20
N ARG A 55 -21.51 -8.14 11.47
CA ARG A 55 -20.06 -8.14 11.20
C ARG A 55 -19.36 -7.13 12.09
N ILE A 56 -18.17 -7.48 12.52
CA ILE A 56 -17.36 -6.62 13.39
C ILE A 56 -16.03 -6.34 12.71
N LEU A 57 -15.69 -5.06 12.57
CA LEU A 57 -14.35 -4.61 12.20
C LEU A 57 -13.62 -4.17 13.46
N VAL A 58 -12.44 -4.73 13.72
CA VAL A 58 -11.60 -4.38 14.86
C VAL A 58 -10.41 -3.57 14.34
N CYS A 59 -10.45 -2.25 14.48
CA CYS A 59 -9.39 -1.34 14.06
C CYS A 59 -8.39 -1.16 15.21
N VAL A 60 -7.13 -1.50 14.98
CA VAL A 60 -6.07 -1.42 15.99
C VAL A 60 -5.01 -0.44 15.53
N THR A 61 -4.93 0.71 16.22
CA THR A 61 -3.88 1.73 16.05
C THR A 61 -2.93 1.78 17.26
N GLU A 62 -3.35 1.26 18.41
CA GLU A 62 -2.56 1.24 19.65
C GLU A 62 -1.45 0.19 19.60
N HIS A 63 -0.23 0.62 19.87
CA HIS A 63 0.96 -0.22 19.85
C HIS A 63 1.14 -1.10 21.12
N ARG A 64 0.62 -0.67 22.27
CA ARG A 64 0.70 -1.40 23.54
C ARG A 64 -0.64 -2.04 23.84
N LEU A 65 -0.78 -3.31 23.48
CA LEU A 65 -2.04 -4.03 23.57
C LEU A 65 -2.25 -4.78 24.91
N ALA A 66 -1.26 -4.79 25.80
CA ALA A 66 -1.37 -5.45 27.10
C ALA A 66 -2.60 -5.01 27.92
N PRO A 67 -2.98 -3.72 28.02
CA PRO A 67 -4.15 -3.29 28.77
C PRO A 67 -5.50 -3.77 28.19
N TYR A 68 -5.50 -4.23 26.94
CA TYR A 68 -6.68 -4.71 26.23
C TYR A 68 -6.79 -6.24 26.19
N GLN A 69 -5.72 -6.95 26.58
CA GLN A 69 -5.69 -8.42 26.57
C GLN A 69 -6.86 -9.08 27.28
N PRO A 70 -7.32 -8.60 28.48
CA PRO A 70 -8.46 -9.24 29.16
C PRO A 70 -9.73 -9.24 28.31
N PHE A 71 -9.98 -8.18 27.53
CA PHE A 71 -11.10 -8.15 26.60
C PHE A 71 -10.94 -9.18 25.48
N PHE A 72 -9.77 -9.19 24.83
CA PHE A 72 -9.49 -10.10 23.72
C PHE A 72 -9.44 -11.58 24.13
N ALA A 73 -9.06 -11.87 25.36
CA ALA A 73 -9.07 -13.24 25.89
C ALA A 73 -10.49 -13.80 26.08
N GLU A 74 -11.44 -12.90 26.34
CA GLU A 74 -12.86 -13.23 26.56
C GLU A 74 -13.73 -13.00 25.32
N PHE A 75 -13.18 -12.37 24.27
CA PHE A 75 -13.92 -12.01 23.07
C PHE A 75 -14.10 -13.21 22.16
N THR A 76 -15.23 -13.89 22.34
CA THR A 76 -15.75 -14.90 21.43
C THR A 76 -16.87 -14.30 20.60
N HIS A 77 -17.04 -14.76 19.38
CA HIS A 77 -18.01 -14.20 18.44
C HIS A 77 -18.61 -15.30 17.55
N ASP A 78 -19.91 -15.17 17.28
CA ASP A 78 -20.65 -16.02 16.33
C ASP A 78 -20.88 -15.30 14.99
N VAL A 79 -20.30 -14.12 14.83
CA VAL A 79 -20.39 -13.29 13.62
C VAL A 79 -18.99 -13.04 13.05
N PRO A 80 -18.87 -12.81 11.75
CA PRO A 80 -17.56 -12.55 11.13
C PRO A 80 -16.84 -11.35 11.74
N VAL A 81 -15.59 -11.56 12.13
CA VAL A 81 -14.69 -10.54 12.69
C VAL A 81 -13.47 -10.35 11.81
N VAL A 82 -13.23 -9.11 11.40
CA VAL A 82 -12.07 -8.71 10.60
C VAL A 82 -11.19 -7.79 11.42
N TYR A 83 -9.92 -8.15 11.58
CA TYR A 83 -8.92 -7.30 12.22
C TYR A 83 -8.22 -6.43 11.19
N LEU A 84 -8.20 -5.13 11.42
CA LEU A 84 -7.50 -4.12 10.65
C LEU A 84 -6.35 -3.59 11.53
N LEU A 85 -5.15 -4.07 11.26
CA LEU A 85 -3.98 -3.83 12.10
C LEU A 85 -3.11 -2.71 11.49
N PHE A 86 -3.33 -1.48 11.94
CA PHE A 86 -2.54 -0.31 11.58
C PHE A 86 -1.26 -0.19 12.41
N ILE A 87 -0.71 -1.31 12.82
CA ILE A 87 0.45 -1.47 13.70
C ILE A 87 1.46 -2.42 13.05
N PRO A 88 2.75 -2.36 13.42
CA PRO A 88 3.75 -3.34 12.99
C PRO A 88 3.35 -4.78 13.34
N GLY A 89 3.60 -5.71 12.40
CA GLY A 89 3.12 -7.10 12.51
C GLY A 89 3.50 -7.83 13.81
N LYS A 90 4.69 -7.57 14.36
CA LYS A 90 5.11 -8.21 15.63
C LYS A 90 4.21 -7.86 16.81
N GLN A 91 3.54 -6.72 16.79
CA GLN A 91 2.71 -6.27 17.90
C GLN A 91 1.38 -7.04 18.00
N MET A 92 0.89 -7.62 16.90
CA MET A 92 -0.29 -8.48 16.91
C MET A 92 -0.14 -9.70 17.82
N LEU A 93 1.11 -10.11 18.12
CA LEU A 93 1.38 -11.25 19.01
C LEU A 93 0.85 -11.02 20.43
N GLN A 94 0.65 -9.77 20.85
CA GLN A 94 0.06 -9.44 22.14
C GLN A 94 -1.43 -9.85 22.22
N ILE A 95 -2.11 -9.97 21.07
CA ILE A 95 -3.53 -10.42 20.97
C ILE A 95 -3.63 -11.65 20.07
N ARG A 96 -2.61 -12.49 20.08
CA ARG A 96 -2.45 -13.64 19.20
C ARG A 96 -3.69 -14.53 19.11
N ARG A 97 -4.32 -14.86 20.24
CA ARG A 97 -5.50 -15.74 20.27
C ARG A 97 -6.66 -15.15 19.47
N ALA A 98 -6.92 -13.85 19.66
CA ALA A 98 -7.99 -13.16 18.96
C ALA A 98 -7.72 -13.07 17.46
N VAL A 99 -6.48 -12.76 17.06
CA VAL A 99 -6.06 -12.73 15.65
C VAL A 99 -6.12 -14.11 15.00
N SER A 100 -5.76 -15.17 15.73
CA SER A 100 -5.86 -16.55 15.22
C SER A 100 -7.30 -17.04 15.03
N ALA A 101 -8.25 -16.49 15.76
CA ALA A 101 -9.66 -16.83 15.68
C ALA A 101 -10.44 -15.93 14.71
N ALA A 102 -9.78 -14.95 14.09
CA ALA A 102 -10.41 -14.01 13.17
C ALA A 102 -10.74 -14.65 11.82
N ASP A 103 -11.84 -14.21 11.20
CA ASP A 103 -12.20 -14.63 9.84
C ASP A 103 -11.27 -14.02 8.79
N ALA A 104 -10.75 -12.81 9.05
CA ALA A 104 -9.75 -12.18 8.22
C ALA A 104 -8.88 -11.20 9.02
N VAL A 105 -7.64 -11.02 8.54
CA VAL A 105 -6.68 -10.07 9.09
C VAL A 105 -6.10 -9.24 7.96
N VAL A 106 -6.24 -7.93 8.06
CA VAL A 106 -5.57 -6.97 7.19
C VAL A 106 -4.43 -6.33 7.98
N LEU A 107 -3.21 -6.64 7.61
CA LEU A 107 -2.02 -6.08 8.23
C LEU A 107 -1.53 -4.90 7.40
N ALA A 108 -1.84 -3.70 7.86
CA ALA A 108 -1.53 -2.45 7.17
C ALA A 108 -0.18 -1.83 7.56
N HIS A 109 0.43 -2.32 8.64
CA HIS A 109 1.74 -1.91 9.18
C HIS A 109 1.87 -0.46 9.67
N SER A 110 0.96 0.43 9.31
CA SER A 110 1.03 1.88 9.61
C SER A 110 -0.36 2.47 9.76
N SER A 111 -0.48 3.51 10.56
CA SER A 111 -1.73 4.28 10.80
C SER A 111 -1.78 5.61 10.06
N ILE A 112 -0.91 5.86 9.07
CA ILE A 112 -0.98 7.08 8.26
C ILE A 112 -2.26 7.11 7.41
N ASP A 113 -2.75 8.29 7.10
CA ASP A 113 -4.04 8.53 6.46
C ASP A 113 -4.20 7.75 5.15
N ASP A 114 -3.19 7.78 4.27
CA ASP A 114 -3.23 7.10 2.97
C ASP A 114 -3.38 5.57 3.11
N VAL A 115 -2.69 4.98 4.10
CA VAL A 115 -2.79 3.54 4.38
C VAL A 115 -4.18 3.18 4.89
N GLN A 116 -4.76 4.03 5.73
CA GLN A 116 -6.11 3.83 6.25
C GLN A 116 -7.17 3.95 5.15
N CYS A 117 -7.11 4.99 4.32
CA CYS A 117 -7.99 5.15 3.16
C CYS A 117 -7.86 3.97 2.18
N ARG A 118 -6.64 3.54 1.88
CA ARG A 118 -6.40 2.37 1.02
C ARG A 118 -6.98 1.09 1.64
N THR A 119 -6.89 0.91 2.95
CA THR A 119 -7.48 -0.25 3.64
C THR A 119 -9.00 -0.30 3.49
N ALA A 120 -9.69 0.84 3.60
CA ALA A 120 -11.12 0.92 3.33
C ALA A 120 -11.45 0.54 1.88
N LYS A 121 -10.69 1.04 0.90
CA LYS A 121 -10.85 0.69 -0.53
C LYS A 121 -10.66 -0.81 -0.78
N ILE A 122 -9.67 -1.44 -0.16
CA ILE A 122 -9.46 -2.89 -0.26
C ILE A 122 -10.67 -3.67 0.27
N LEU A 123 -11.22 -3.29 1.42
CA LEU A 123 -12.39 -3.94 2.00
C LEU A 123 -13.63 -3.89 1.09
N TYR A 124 -13.79 -2.82 0.34
CA TYR A 124 -14.89 -2.66 -0.61
C TYR A 124 -14.58 -3.19 -2.01
N GLY A 125 -13.37 -3.62 -2.25
CA GLY A 125 -12.93 -4.15 -3.53
C GLY A 125 -12.61 -3.09 -4.57
N ASP A 126 -12.25 -1.88 -4.14
CA ASP A 126 -11.85 -0.76 -5.01
C ASP A 126 -10.32 -0.60 -5.10
N ALA A 127 -9.57 -1.39 -4.36
CA ALA A 127 -8.13 -1.40 -4.45
C ALA A 127 -7.57 -2.83 -4.39
N THR A 128 -6.43 -3.01 -5.00
CA THR A 128 -5.67 -4.26 -4.97
C THR A 128 -4.94 -4.42 -3.65
N ALA A 129 -4.91 -5.63 -3.11
CA ALA A 129 -3.96 -6.05 -2.09
C ALA A 129 -3.25 -7.31 -2.57
N ASP A 130 -1.94 -7.23 -2.75
CA ASP A 130 -1.06 -8.30 -3.23
C ASP A 130 0.15 -8.52 -2.31
N GLY A 131 0.18 -7.80 -1.20
CA GLY A 131 1.25 -7.86 -0.22
C GLY A 131 1.49 -9.27 0.32
N ARG A 132 2.77 -9.61 0.47
CA ARG A 132 3.25 -10.84 1.08
C ARG A 132 4.15 -10.52 2.26
N LEU A 133 4.07 -11.32 3.32
CA LEU A 133 4.97 -11.15 4.45
C LEU A 133 6.41 -11.44 4.03
N SER A 134 7.29 -10.47 4.21
CA SER A 134 8.72 -10.60 3.96
C SER A 134 9.43 -11.46 5.00
N ALA A 135 8.85 -11.61 6.18
CA ALA A 135 9.36 -12.43 7.27
C ALA A 135 8.20 -13.04 8.06
N SER A 136 8.42 -14.20 8.66
CA SER A 136 7.43 -14.88 9.50
C SER A 136 7.11 -14.06 10.75
N ILE A 137 5.83 -14.03 11.12
CA ILE A 137 5.38 -13.47 12.39
C ILE A 137 5.17 -14.62 13.37
N SER A 138 6.22 -15.00 14.06
CA SER A 138 6.24 -16.20 14.92
C SER A 138 5.78 -17.42 14.09
N ASN A 139 5.10 -18.39 14.73
CA ASN A 139 4.45 -19.51 14.06
C ASN A 139 2.99 -19.18 13.66
N LEU A 140 2.57 -17.92 13.74
CA LEU A 140 1.21 -17.50 13.39
C LEU A 140 1.04 -17.35 11.88
N PHE A 141 1.98 -16.63 11.25
CA PHE A 141 2.01 -16.44 9.80
C PHE A 141 3.43 -16.65 9.27
N ALA A 142 3.58 -17.53 8.31
CA ALA A 142 4.86 -17.79 7.66
C ALA A 142 5.26 -16.68 6.67
N THR A 143 6.55 -16.59 6.36
CA THR A 143 7.04 -15.78 5.24
C THR A 143 6.28 -16.15 3.96
N GLY A 144 5.93 -15.15 3.16
CA GLY A 144 5.15 -15.33 1.92
C GLY A 144 3.64 -15.39 2.15
N THR A 145 3.15 -15.45 3.40
CA THR A 145 1.70 -15.39 3.68
C THR A 145 1.11 -14.08 3.19
N GLY A 146 -0.02 -14.16 2.53
CA GLY A 146 -0.82 -13.06 2.01
C GLY A 146 -1.79 -13.58 0.96
N GLN A 147 -2.92 -12.91 0.83
CA GLN A 147 -3.93 -13.21 -0.17
C GLN A 147 -3.95 -12.09 -1.22
N VAL A 148 -4.02 -12.46 -2.50
CA VAL A 148 -4.24 -11.46 -3.56
C VAL A 148 -5.72 -11.12 -3.60
N ILE A 149 -6.02 -9.83 -3.43
CA ILE A 149 -7.35 -9.28 -3.61
C ILE A 149 -7.27 -8.36 -4.83
N THR A 150 -8.06 -8.65 -5.83
CA THR A 150 -8.25 -7.79 -7.00
C THR A 150 -9.55 -7.01 -6.85
N PRO A 151 -9.63 -5.78 -7.37
CA PRO A 151 -10.87 -5.02 -7.37
C PRO A 151 -12.01 -5.81 -8.03
N LYS A 152 -13.19 -5.76 -7.43
CA LYS A 152 -14.40 -6.41 -7.98
C LYS A 152 -14.84 -5.81 -9.31
N THR A 153 -14.65 -4.53 -9.44
CA THR A 153 -14.77 -3.80 -10.69
C THR A 153 -13.37 -3.35 -11.06
N PRO A 154 -12.85 -3.70 -12.25
CA PRO A 154 -11.68 -2.99 -12.74
C PRO A 154 -12.01 -1.50 -12.63
N LEU A 155 -11.14 -0.72 -11.99
CA LEU A 155 -11.26 0.72 -11.99
C LEU A 155 -11.11 1.17 -13.45
N HIS A 156 -12.17 1.05 -14.21
CA HIS A 156 -12.27 1.63 -15.54
C HIS A 156 -12.41 3.13 -15.35
N PHE A 157 -11.28 3.78 -15.14
CA PHE A 157 -11.24 5.21 -15.35
C PHE A 157 -11.44 5.43 -16.82
N VAL A 158 -12.56 6.01 -17.17
CA VAL A 158 -12.77 6.51 -18.52
C VAL A 158 -11.99 7.82 -18.60
N PRO A 159 -10.86 7.89 -19.32
CA PRO A 159 -10.00 9.07 -19.32
C PRO A 159 -10.76 10.36 -19.68
N ASP A 160 -11.76 10.24 -20.54
CA ASP A 160 -12.60 11.34 -20.98
C ASP A 160 -13.40 12.00 -19.84
N GLU A 161 -13.83 11.26 -18.84
CA GLU A 161 -14.50 11.78 -17.63
C GLU A 161 -13.57 12.65 -16.77
N TYR A 162 -12.25 12.49 -16.95
CA TYR A 162 -11.21 13.26 -16.27
C TYR A 162 -10.56 14.31 -17.18
N GLY A 163 -11.20 14.62 -18.32
CA GLY A 163 -10.70 15.59 -19.29
C GLY A 163 -9.44 15.14 -20.03
N VAL A 164 -9.23 13.84 -20.12
CA VAL A 164 -8.16 13.23 -20.93
C VAL A 164 -8.80 12.57 -22.15
N ASN A 165 -8.50 13.08 -23.34
CA ASN A 165 -9.04 12.50 -24.56
C ASN A 165 -8.46 11.10 -24.81
N SER A 166 -9.29 10.07 -24.66
CA SER A 166 -8.90 8.66 -24.82
C SER A 166 -8.34 8.32 -26.19
N ARG A 167 -8.80 9.04 -27.24
CA ARG A 167 -8.26 8.87 -28.61
C ARG A 167 -6.81 9.31 -28.74
N LEU A 168 -6.37 10.29 -27.94
CA LEU A 168 -4.96 10.71 -27.92
C LEU A 168 -4.07 9.66 -27.25
N LEU A 169 -4.62 8.86 -26.34
CA LEU A 169 -3.87 7.80 -25.69
C LEU A 169 -3.51 6.66 -26.68
N THR A 170 -4.32 6.43 -27.73
CA THR A 170 -3.99 5.44 -28.77
C THR A 170 -2.74 5.83 -29.57
N ARG A 171 -2.45 7.14 -29.71
CA ARG A 171 -1.24 7.61 -30.38
C ARG A 171 0.03 7.21 -29.60
N ILE A 172 -0.06 7.06 -28.29
CA ILE A 172 1.05 6.56 -27.45
C ILE A 172 1.38 5.11 -27.84
N ASP A 173 0.36 4.29 -28.09
CA ASP A 173 0.53 2.91 -28.57
C ASP A 173 1.30 2.88 -29.90
N GLU A 174 0.94 3.79 -30.81
CA GLU A 174 1.59 3.90 -32.13
C GLU A 174 3.07 4.29 -32.01
N ILE A 175 3.35 5.34 -31.23
CA ILE A 175 4.72 5.81 -30.98
C ILE A 175 5.58 4.72 -30.33
N ALA A 176 5.03 4.03 -29.30
CA ALA A 176 5.74 2.97 -28.62
C ALA A 176 6.08 1.80 -29.57
N LYS A 177 5.13 1.40 -30.41
CA LYS A 177 5.32 0.35 -31.41
C LYS A 177 6.28 0.76 -32.52
N GLU A 178 6.23 2.00 -32.97
CA GLU A 178 7.12 2.54 -33.98
C GLU A 178 8.58 2.56 -33.48
N GLY A 179 8.83 3.03 -32.24
CA GLY A 179 10.17 3.03 -31.66
C GLY A 179 10.77 1.62 -31.54
N ILE A 180 9.95 0.60 -31.21
CA ILE A 180 10.37 -0.79 -31.21
C ILE A 180 10.70 -1.26 -32.64
N LYS A 181 9.84 -0.94 -33.59
CA LYS A 181 10.01 -1.31 -35.01
C LYS A 181 11.27 -0.68 -35.62
N GLU A 182 11.55 0.55 -35.27
CA GLU A 182 12.75 1.28 -35.72
C GLU A 182 14.04 0.86 -35.00
N GLY A 183 13.94 0.01 -33.99
CA GLY A 183 15.09 -0.48 -33.26
C GLY A 183 15.63 0.52 -32.24
N ALA A 184 14.84 1.49 -31.79
CA ALA A 184 15.27 2.44 -30.77
C ALA A 184 15.36 1.80 -29.36
N TYR A 185 14.45 0.89 -29.04
CA TYR A 185 14.42 0.11 -27.79
C TYR A 185 13.66 -1.20 -28.02
N PRO A 186 13.99 -2.28 -27.27
CA PRO A 186 13.35 -3.58 -27.44
C PRO A 186 11.94 -3.65 -26.86
N GLY A 187 11.65 -2.83 -25.85
CA GLY A 187 10.36 -2.74 -25.18
C GLY A 187 10.31 -1.60 -24.19
N CYS A 188 9.11 -1.28 -23.71
CA CYS A 188 8.89 -0.23 -22.74
C CYS A 188 7.60 -0.45 -21.95
N GLN A 189 7.53 0.19 -20.79
CA GLN A 189 6.31 0.32 -19.98
C GLN A 189 5.97 1.81 -19.86
N ILE A 190 4.71 2.16 -20.04
CA ILE A 190 4.23 3.53 -20.00
C ILE A 190 3.05 3.61 -19.05
N VAL A 191 3.16 4.47 -18.04
CA VAL A 191 2.09 4.76 -17.07
C VAL A 191 1.82 6.25 -17.09
N ILE A 192 0.54 6.63 -17.19
CA ILE A 192 0.08 8.02 -17.10
C ILE A 192 -0.91 8.13 -15.96
N LEU A 193 -0.61 9.00 -15.03
CA LEU A 193 -1.46 9.32 -13.89
C LEU A 193 -2.00 10.74 -14.03
N LYS A 194 -3.26 10.95 -13.66
CA LYS A 194 -3.86 12.26 -13.48
C LYS A 194 -4.66 12.27 -12.17
N ASP A 195 -4.39 13.23 -11.32
CA ASP A 195 -5.04 13.37 -10.01
C ASP A 195 -4.97 12.08 -9.17
N GLY A 196 -3.81 11.40 -9.20
CA GLY A 196 -3.57 10.13 -8.51
C GLY A 196 -4.27 8.92 -9.13
N LYS A 197 -4.93 9.07 -10.28
CA LYS A 197 -5.64 7.99 -10.98
C LYS A 197 -4.89 7.55 -12.22
N GLU A 198 -4.84 6.24 -12.44
CA GLU A 198 -4.20 5.64 -13.59
C GLU A 198 -5.09 5.78 -14.84
N MET A 199 -4.69 6.64 -15.76
CA MET A 199 -5.37 6.88 -17.04
C MET A 199 -4.89 5.97 -18.14
N TYR A 200 -3.64 5.50 -18.03
CA TYR A 200 -3.01 4.65 -19.02
C TYR A 200 -1.92 3.83 -18.34
N ASN A 201 -1.90 2.52 -18.62
CA ASN A 201 -0.85 1.61 -18.16
C ASN A 201 -0.70 0.48 -19.16
N LYS A 202 0.33 0.55 -19.98
CA LYS A 202 0.61 -0.47 -21.00
C LYS A 202 2.08 -0.77 -21.10
N ALA A 203 2.35 -2.00 -21.51
CA ALA A 203 3.68 -2.50 -21.82
C ALA A 203 3.75 -2.94 -23.29
N PHE A 204 4.91 -2.77 -23.91
CA PHE A 204 5.15 -3.04 -25.32
C PHE A 204 6.49 -3.75 -25.50
N GLY A 205 6.55 -4.66 -26.46
CA GLY A 205 7.78 -5.35 -26.86
C GLY A 205 8.31 -6.34 -25.83
N THR A 206 9.61 -6.47 -25.75
CA THR A 206 10.32 -7.49 -24.97
C THR A 206 11.46 -6.86 -24.18
N HIS A 207 11.93 -7.55 -23.11
CA HIS A 207 13.04 -7.06 -22.28
C HIS A 207 14.37 -6.93 -23.03
N THR A 208 14.58 -7.77 -24.03
CA THR A 208 15.80 -7.81 -24.84
C THR A 208 15.45 -7.95 -26.32
N TRP A 209 16.37 -7.55 -27.18
CA TRP A 209 16.22 -7.82 -28.62
C TRP A 209 16.16 -9.30 -28.94
N PRO A 210 15.33 -9.73 -29.89
CA PRO A 210 15.36 -11.11 -30.38
C PRO A 210 16.77 -11.49 -30.84
N GLY A 211 17.31 -12.60 -30.31
CA GLY A 211 18.66 -13.05 -30.63
C GLY A 211 19.79 -12.37 -29.84
N ALA A 212 19.51 -11.44 -28.94
CA ALA A 212 20.52 -10.91 -28.04
C ALA A 212 20.99 -12.01 -27.06
N SER A 213 22.31 -12.15 -26.93
CA SER A 213 22.90 -13.06 -25.96
C SER A 213 22.51 -12.64 -24.55
N ALA A 214 21.95 -13.55 -23.76
CA ALA A 214 21.58 -13.29 -22.37
C ALA A 214 22.81 -12.81 -21.59
N ASN A 215 22.78 -11.56 -21.15
CA ASN A 215 23.81 -11.01 -20.28
C ASN A 215 23.76 -11.75 -18.94
N ARG A 216 24.92 -11.95 -18.30
CA ARG A 216 25.14 -12.80 -17.11
C ARG A 216 24.27 -12.51 -15.89
N LEU A 217 23.48 -11.43 -15.90
CA LEU A 217 22.56 -11.05 -14.81
C LEU A 217 21.20 -11.76 -14.87
N SER A 218 20.87 -12.45 -15.96
CA SER A 218 19.60 -13.18 -16.13
C SER A 218 19.83 -14.70 -16.17
N ALA A 219 20.58 -15.24 -15.23
CA ALA A 219 20.93 -16.67 -15.18
C ALA A 219 19.72 -17.62 -15.02
N SER A 220 18.52 -17.11 -14.88
CA SER A 220 17.27 -17.89 -14.80
C SER A 220 16.43 -17.85 -16.07
N VAL A 221 16.88 -17.17 -17.13
CA VAL A 221 16.14 -17.09 -18.39
C VAL A 221 16.67 -18.12 -19.36
N ILE A 222 15.78 -18.88 -19.98
CA ILE A 222 16.11 -19.84 -21.04
C ILE A 222 16.91 -19.09 -22.13
N PRO A 223 18.13 -19.54 -22.46
CA PRO A 223 18.94 -18.87 -23.49
C PRO A 223 18.18 -18.76 -24.81
N GLY A 224 18.05 -17.51 -25.32
CA GLY A 224 17.34 -17.23 -26.56
C GLY A 224 15.84 -16.91 -26.44
N ALA A 225 15.25 -17.02 -25.26
CA ALA A 225 13.87 -16.61 -25.04
C ALA A 225 13.80 -15.09 -24.71
N THR A 226 13.05 -14.35 -25.52
CA THR A 226 12.69 -12.95 -25.23
C THR A 226 11.41 -12.94 -24.41
N LEU A 227 11.47 -12.43 -23.17
CA LEU A 227 10.28 -12.26 -22.33
C LEU A 227 9.56 -10.96 -22.73
N PRO A 228 8.22 -11.00 -22.87
CA PRO A 228 7.45 -9.77 -23.09
C PRO A 228 7.55 -8.85 -21.87
N VAL A 229 7.56 -7.55 -22.10
CA VAL A 229 7.45 -6.54 -21.03
C VAL A 229 6.04 -6.58 -20.46
N SER A 230 5.94 -6.59 -19.11
CA SER A 230 4.69 -6.60 -18.35
C SER A 230 4.44 -5.24 -17.68
N PRO A 231 3.18 -4.81 -17.51
CA PRO A 231 2.86 -3.61 -16.72
C PRO A 231 3.29 -3.67 -15.24
N THR A 232 3.67 -4.84 -14.76
CA THR A 232 4.11 -5.09 -13.37
C THR A 232 5.61 -5.26 -13.23
N ASP A 233 6.37 -5.09 -14.30
CA ASP A 233 7.82 -5.24 -14.26
C ASP A 233 8.48 -4.12 -13.45
N VAL A 234 9.56 -4.47 -12.78
CA VAL A 234 10.36 -3.55 -11.96
C VAL A 234 11.60 -3.13 -12.75
N TYR A 235 11.82 -1.82 -12.83
CA TYR A 235 12.93 -1.23 -13.55
C TYR A 235 13.99 -0.68 -12.59
N ASP A 236 15.26 -0.77 -12.99
CA ASP A 236 16.32 0.01 -12.39
C ASP A 236 16.09 1.50 -12.71
N LEU A 237 15.99 2.31 -11.65
CA LEU A 237 15.77 3.76 -11.80
C LEU A 237 16.99 4.49 -12.34
N ALA A 238 18.17 3.87 -12.36
CA ALA A 238 19.41 4.45 -12.84
C ALA A 238 19.59 5.90 -12.35
N SER A 239 19.76 6.86 -13.26
CA SER A 239 19.95 8.28 -12.90
C SER A 239 18.70 8.95 -12.30
N LEU A 240 17.51 8.39 -12.41
CA LEU A 240 16.34 8.90 -11.67
C LEU A 240 16.54 8.84 -10.15
N THR A 241 17.47 8.02 -9.67
CA THR A 241 17.92 8.01 -8.26
C THR A 241 18.35 9.40 -7.80
N LYS A 242 18.90 10.23 -8.69
CA LYS A 242 19.29 11.61 -8.37
C LYS A 242 18.10 12.47 -7.92
N THR A 243 16.97 12.31 -8.58
CA THR A 243 15.75 13.08 -8.30
C THR A 243 14.88 12.44 -7.22
N THR A 244 14.81 11.11 -7.18
CA THR A 244 13.92 10.38 -6.27
C THR A 244 14.54 10.09 -4.90
N ALA A 245 15.85 10.10 -4.78
CA ALA A 245 16.54 9.85 -3.51
C ALA A 245 17.48 10.99 -3.13
N THR A 246 18.47 11.31 -3.97
CA THR A 246 19.53 12.28 -3.62
C THR A 246 18.95 13.68 -3.42
N LEU A 247 18.14 14.16 -4.35
CA LEU A 247 17.53 15.48 -4.25
C LEU A 247 16.65 15.60 -3.00
N LEU A 248 15.83 14.59 -2.71
CA LEU A 248 14.96 14.61 -1.52
C LEU A 248 15.78 14.62 -0.22
N ALA A 249 16.92 13.93 -0.19
CA ALA A 249 17.83 13.97 0.96
C ALA A 249 18.45 15.38 1.16
N VAL A 250 18.85 16.02 0.07
CA VAL A 250 19.37 17.40 0.07
C VAL A 250 18.29 18.39 0.51
N MET A 251 17.07 18.28 -0.04
CA MET A 251 15.94 19.11 0.38
C MET A 251 15.68 18.99 1.89
N LYS A 252 15.73 17.78 2.43
CA LYS A 252 15.57 17.57 3.87
C LYS A 252 16.67 18.19 4.70
N LEU A 253 17.90 18.25 4.19
CA LEU A 253 19.00 18.95 4.87
C LEU A 253 18.81 20.47 4.83
N TYR A 254 18.35 20.99 3.70
CA TYR A 254 18.00 22.40 3.54
C TYR A 254 16.89 22.82 4.50
N ASP A 255 15.78 22.09 4.56
CA ASP A 255 14.66 22.34 5.47
C ASP A 255 15.08 22.33 6.97
N LYS A 256 16.10 21.55 7.30
CA LYS A 256 16.67 21.52 8.65
C LYS A 256 17.72 22.61 8.91
N GLY A 257 17.96 23.52 7.97
CA GLY A 257 18.99 24.56 8.06
C GLY A 257 20.43 24.00 8.12
N ARG A 258 20.63 22.78 7.64
CA ARG A 258 21.95 22.11 7.64
C ARG A 258 22.70 22.24 6.32
N LEU A 259 22.09 22.90 5.34
CA LEU A 259 22.63 23.15 4.02
C LEU A 259 21.99 24.43 3.47
N ASN A 260 22.79 25.32 2.87
CA ASN A 260 22.31 26.47 2.10
C ASN A 260 22.68 26.31 0.65
N LEU A 261 21.79 26.78 -0.26
CA LEU A 261 22.01 26.66 -1.70
C LEU A 261 23.13 27.57 -2.24
N THR A 262 23.55 28.56 -1.43
CA THR A 262 24.62 29.51 -1.76
C THR A 262 25.99 29.10 -1.24
N ASP A 263 26.04 28.06 -0.40
CA ASP A 263 27.29 27.56 0.17
C ASP A 263 28.09 26.81 -0.92
N ARG A 264 29.40 26.80 -0.76
CA ARG A 264 30.27 26.01 -1.65
C ARG A 264 30.21 24.54 -1.24
N VAL A 265 30.30 23.64 -2.21
CA VAL A 265 30.37 22.20 -1.95
C VAL A 265 31.56 21.86 -1.04
N SER A 266 32.68 22.59 -1.18
CA SER A 266 33.90 22.46 -0.35
C SER A 266 33.67 22.78 1.12
N ASP A 267 32.65 23.55 1.49
CA ASP A 267 32.32 23.84 2.88
C ASP A 267 31.78 22.59 3.60
N TYR A 268 31.20 21.66 2.85
CA TYR A 268 30.67 20.38 3.34
C TYR A 268 31.63 19.21 3.07
N LEU A 269 32.41 19.29 1.98
CA LEU A 269 33.33 18.25 1.53
C LEU A 269 34.75 18.81 1.45
N PRO A 270 35.52 18.81 2.56
CA PRO A 270 36.83 19.50 2.66
C PRO A 270 37.85 19.08 1.58
N TRP A 271 37.77 17.87 1.07
CA TRP A 271 38.66 17.38 0.00
C TRP A 271 38.43 18.03 -1.37
N LEU A 272 37.42 18.89 -1.50
CA LEU A 272 37.17 19.68 -2.70
C LEU A 272 37.67 21.13 -2.59
N GLN A 273 38.36 21.53 -1.50
CA GLN A 273 38.77 22.91 -1.27
C GLN A 273 39.76 23.44 -2.34
N ASP A 274 40.57 22.57 -2.92
CA ASP A 274 41.56 22.92 -3.94
C ASP A 274 41.06 22.71 -5.37
N THR A 275 39.74 22.58 -5.54
CA THR A 275 39.11 22.40 -6.84
C THR A 275 38.28 23.64 -7.22
N ASP A 276 37.93 23.77 -8.48
CA ASP A 276 37.08 24.83 -9.01
C ASP A 276 35.57 24.59 -8.78
N LYS A 277 35.23 23.60 -7.97
CA LYS A 277 33.85 23.15 -7.71
C LYS A 277 33.31 23.60 -6.37
#